data_89f164018a0371950d16b70549fa6a0c
#
_entry.id   89f164018a0371950d16b70549fa6a0c
#
_cell.length_a   1.000
_cell.length_b   1.000
_cell.length_c   1.000
_cell.angle_alpha   90.00
_cell.angle_beta   90.00
_cell.angle_gamma   90.00
#
_symmetry.space_group_name_H-M   'P 1'
#
loop_
_entity.id
_entity.type
_entity.pdbx_description
1 polymer ?
#
loop_
_entity_poly.entity_id
_entity_poly.type
_entity_poly.pdbx_seq_one_letter_code
_entity_poly.pdbx_strand_id
1 'polypeptide(L)'
;AIQQTRHVFPETIHIGDVTQVDVSKLDKIDLIIGGSPCQSFSFAGKQAGMATTENIEVTDLNQYLDLKIMGFEFTGQSYLFWEYMRILTEVRKYNPDVKFLLENVVMSKKWEAVLTNAIGVDPVKINSNLVSAQNRKRLYWTNIAEITQPEDEGIFIRDILEDDVDEKYYVSGRGITDRMRKNLKSVDDKAFCRTAPNNKGAQANGTTLIRSGEALRRLTPAECARLQTVPSWYKWVVSDTQIYRMCGNGWTVRVIEHILKNLFV
;
A
#
# COMPACT_ATOMS: atom_id res chain seq x y z
N ALA A 1 7.56 4.69 -10.45
CA ALA A 1 7.73 5.33 -9.13
C ALA A 1 8.95 6.26 -9.13
N ILE A 2 10.18 5.78 -9.38
CA ILE A 2 11.42 6.59 -9.30
C ILE A 2 11.35 7.89 -10.10
N GLN A 3 10.90 7.85 -11.37
CA GLN A 3 10.71 9.05 -12.20
C GLN A 3 9.79 10.08 -11.51
N GLN A 4 8.69 9.60 -10.95
CA GLN A 4 7.71 10.43 -10.24
C GLN A 4 8.32 11.04 -8.97
N THR A 5 9.06 10.24 -8.18
CA THR A 5 9.71 10.72 -6.97
C THR A 5 10.77 11.79 -7.29
N ARG A 6 11.61 11.56 -8.29
CA ARG A 6 12.62 12.55 -8.73
C ARG A 6 12.01 13.88 -9.18
N HIS A 7 10.79 13.84 -9.74
CA HIS A 7 10.10 15.06 -10.16
C HIS A 7 9.56 15.86 -8.98
N VAL A 8 8.93 15.18 -8.01
CA VAL A 8 8.24 15.85 -6.89
C VAL A 8 9.19 16.12 -5.72
N PHE A 9 10.13 15.20 -5.49
CA PHE A 9 11.09 15.25 -4.39
C PHE A 9 12.51 15.03 -4.93
N PRO A 10 13.11 16.03 -5.59
CA PRO A 10 14.40 15.91 -6.26
C PRO A 10 15.56 15.57 -5.30
N GLU A 11 15.44 15.94 -4.03
CA GLU A 11 16.45 15.66 -2.99
C GLU A 11 16.45 14.18 -2.54
N THR A 12 15.49 13.36 -3.00
CA THR A 12 15.42 11.95 -2.59
C THR A 12 16.59 11.16 -3.18
N ILE A 13 17.38 10.57 -2.32
CA ILE A 13 18.48 9.68 -2.71
C ILE A 13 17.91 8.28 -3.01
N HIS A 14 18.19 7.77 -4.20
CA HIS A 14 17.79 6.43 -4.64
C HIS A 14 18.97 5.47 -4.51
N ILE A 15 18.93 4.58 -3.52
CA ILE A 15 20.02 3.65 -3.22
C ILE A 15 19.87 2.27 -3.90
N GLY A 16 18.82 2.08 -4.72
CA GLY A 16 18.67 0.90 -5.57
C GLY A 16 17.87 -0.24 -4.95
N ASP A 17 18.35 -1.47 -5.12
CA ASP A 17 17.67 -2.69 -4.69
C ASP A 17 17.79 -2.88 -3.17
N VAL A 18 16.65 -3.10 -2.52
CA VAL A 18 16.56 -3.30 -1.07
C VAL A 18 17.41 -4.50 -0.59
N THR A 19 17.59 -5.51 -1.42
CA THR A 19 18.40 -6.69 -1.10
C THR A 19 19.90 -6.42 -1.06
N GLN A 20 20.34 -5.29 -1.61
CA GLN A 20 21.74 -4.85 -1.71
C GLN A 20 22.08 -3.69 -0.80
N VAL A 21 21.12 -3.23 0.03
CA VAL A 21 21.35 -2.11 0.96
C VAL A 21 22.37 -2.52 2.01
N ASP A 22 23.47 -1.76 2.08
CA ASP A 22 24.51 -1.85 3.10
C ASP A 22 24.31 -0.69 4.10
N VAL A 23 23.77 -1.01 5.25
CA VAL A 23 23.42 -0.02 6.29
C VAL A 23 24.65 0.68 6.83
N SER A 24 25.84 0.04 6.80
CA SER A 24 27.08 0.64 7.29
C SER A 24 27.55 1.86 6.47
N LYS A 25 27.02 2.03 5.25
CA LYS A 25 27.32 3.13 4.35
C LYS A 25 26.28 4.26 4.38
N LEU A 26 25.26 4.12 5.20
CA LEU A 26 24.20 5.13 5.33
C LEU A 26 24.54 6.10 6.48
N ASP A 27 24.08 7.33 6.35
CA ASP A 27 24.03 8.27 7.44
C ASP A 27 23.09 7.76 8.55
N LYS A 28 23.09 8.42 9.72
CA LYS A 28 22.20 8.08 10.81
C LYS A 28 20.74 8.06 10.34
N ILE A 29 20.06 6.93 10.54
CA ILE A 29 18.64 6.76 10.20
C ILE A 29 17.81 6.93 11.47
N ASP A 30 16.92 7.92 11.49
CA ASP A 30 16.02 8.20 12.61
C ASP A 30 14.62 7.60 12.41
N LEU A 31 14.22 7.32 11.15
CA LEU A 31 12.93 6.74 10.82
C LEU A 31 13.05 5.79 9.61
N ILE A 32 12.49 4.58 9.74
CA ILE A 32 12.34 3.62 8.64
C ILE A 32 10.85 3.44 8.35
N ILE A 33 10.42 3.75 7.12
CA ILE A 33 9.06 3.50 6.67
C ILE A 33 9.08 2.48 5.54
N GLY A 34 8.24 1.46 5.62
CA GLY A 34 8.16 0.43 4.59
C GLY A 34 6.76 -0.16 4.41
N GLY A 35 6.55 -0.71 3.20
CA GLY A 35 5.41 -1.55 2.86
C GLY A 35 5.92 -2.74 2.07
N SER A 36 6.11 -3.89 2.70
CA SER A 36 6.60 -5.07 2.01
C SER A 36 5.55 -5.61 1.03
N PRO A 37 5.98 -6.24 -0.09
CA PRO A 37 5.04 -6.77 -1.06
C PRO A 37 4.04 -7.76 -0.45
N CYS A 38 2.75 -7.53 -0.74
CA CYS A 38 1.64 -8.23 -0.10
C CYS A 38 1.02 -9.35 -0.93
N GLN A 39 1.55 -9.65 -2.14
CA GLN A 39 0.87 -10.55 -3.09
C GLN A 39 0.65 -11.96 -2.55
N SER A 40 1.56 -12.46 -1.72
CA SER A 40 1.44 -13.79 -1.11
C SER A 40 0.71 -13.80 0.24
N PHE A 41 0.35 -12.64 0.78
CA PHE A 41 -0.42 -12.51 2.03
C PHE A 41 -1.90 -12.19 1.79
N SER A 42 -2.18 -11.45 0.71
CA SER A 42 -3.52 -10.96 0.41
C SER A 42 -4.53 -12.08 0.19
N PHE A 43 -5.73 -11.95 0.74
CA PHE A 43 -6.88 -12.83 0.45
C PHE A 43 -7.28 -12.84 -1.03
N ALA A 44 -6.90 -11.84 -1.81
CA ALA A 44 -7.05 -11.80 -3.26
C ALA A 44 -5.94 -12.53 -4.03
N GLY A 45 -4.88 -12.97 -3.33
CA GLY A 45 -3.73 -13.68 -3.88
C GLY A 45 -3.74 -15.18 -3.58
N LYS A 46 -2.61 -15.85 -3.82
CA LYS A 46 -2.47 -17.29 -3.59
C LYS A 46 -2.32 -17.67 -2.11
N GLN A 47 -2.17 -16.71 -1.21
CA GLN A 47 -1.90 -16.88 0.23
C GLN A 47 -0.72 -17.82 0.53
N ALA A 48 0.26 -17.91 -0.41
CA ALA A 48 1.39 -18.81 -0.32
C ALA A 48 2.40 -18.41 0.78
N GLY A 49 2.26 -17.17 1.33
CA GLY A 49 3.16 -16.69 2.36
C GLY A 49 4.57 -16.39 1.86
N MET A 50 5.57 -16.78 2.65
CA MET A 50 6.99 -16.62 2.35
C MET A 50 7.65 -17.99 2.31
N ALA A 51 8.16 -18.38 1.14
CA ALA A 51 8.82 -19.67 0.96
C ALA A 51 9.90 -19.58 -0.12
N THR A 52 10.82 -20.56 -0.11
CA THR A 52 11.74 -20.80 -1.22
C THR A 52 11.01 -21.45 -2.40
N THR A 53 11.67 -21.52 -3.57
CA THR A 53 11.17 -22.25 -4.73
C THR A 53 11.00 -23.75 -4.46
N GLU A 54 11.73 -24.28 -3.47
CA GLU A 54 11.65 -25.67 -2.98
C GLU A 54 10.57 -25.87 -1.91
N ASN A 55 9.73 -24.85 -1.64
CA ASN A 55 8.64 -24.83 -0.66
C ASN A 55 9.10 -24.90 0.81
N ILE A 56 10.33 -24.47 1.12
CA ILE A 56 10.74 -24.26 2.52
C ILE A 56 10.10 -22.96 2.99
N GLU A 57 9.20 -23.06 3.97
CA GLU A 57 8.53 -21.91 4.55
C GLU A 57 9.52 -21.11 5.42
N VAL A 58 9.50 -19.79 5.28
CA VAL A 58 10.42 -18.86 5.99
C VAL A 58 9.63 -18.09 7.03
N THR A 59 9.93 -18.32 8.30
CA THR A 59 9.19 -17.77 9.45
C THR A 59 10.01 -16.90 10.39
N ASP A 60 11.33 -16.82 10.19
CA ASP A 60 12.20 -15.94 10.97
C ASP A 60 13.36 -15.38 10.13
N LEU A 61 13.99 -14.31 10.65
CA LEU A 61 15.05 -13.58 9.94
C LEU A 61 16.32 -14.41 9.77
N ASN A 62 16.72 -15.18 10.78
CA ASN A 62 17.96 -15.96 10.69
C ASN A 62 17.82 -17.06 9.63
N GLN A 63 16.69 -17.77 9.65
CA GLN A 63 16.35 -18.74 8.61
C GLN A 63 16.41 -18.11 7.20
N TYR A 64 15.86 -16.90 7.04
CA TYR A 64 15.95 -16.19 5.76
C TYR A 64 17.39 -15.93 5.34
N LEU A 65 18.21 -15.40 6.25
CA LEU A 65 19.60 -15.06 5.98
C LEU A 65 20.44 -16.30 5.64
N ASP A 66 20.25 -17.40 6.37
CA ASP A 66 20.94 -18.66 6.12
C ASP A 66 20.60 -19.22 4.74
N LEU A 67 19.30 -19.29 4.39
CA LEU A 67 18.85 -19.74 3.08
C LEU A 67 19.37 -18.83 1.95
N LYS A 68 19.42 -17.52 2.17
CA LYS A 68 19.98 -16.54 1.21
C LYS A 68 21.47 -16.78 0.99
N ILE A 69 22.24 -17.01 2.07
CA ILE A 69 23.68 -17.33 1.99
C ILE A 69 23.92 -18.66 1.26
N MET A 70 23.06 -19.65 1.48
CA MET A 70 23.11 -20.95 0.79
C MET A 70 22.69 -20.88 -0.68
N GLY A 71 22.23 -19.71 -1.15
CA GLY A 71 21.85 -19.49 -2.55
C GLY A 71 20.45 -19.98 -2.92
N PHE A 72 19.55 -20.19 -1.93
CA PHE A 72 18.16 -20.52 -2.23
C PHE A 72 17.43 -19.36 -2.91
N GLU A 73 16.58 -19.69 -3.88
CA GLU A 73 15.68 -18.74 -4.50
C GLU A 73 14.34 -18.68 -3.75
N PHE A 74 13.73 -17.49 -3.70
CA PHE A 74 12.47 -17.27 -2.99
C PHE A 74 11.30 -17.09 -3.95
N THR A 75 10.15 -17.66 -3.60
CA THR A 75 8.93 -17.55 -4.40
C THR A 75 8.24 -16.19 -4.20
N GLY A 76 7.90 -15.54 -5.31
CA GLY A 76 7.19 -14.25 -5.28
C GLY A 76 8.05 -13.11 -4.74
N GLN A 77 7.45 -12.18 -4.01
CA GLN A 77 8.16 -11.01 -3.46
C GLN A 77 7.86 -10.76 -1.97
N SER A 78 6.97 -11.52 -1.36
CA SER A 78 6.58 -11.26 0.05
C SER A 78 7.72 -11.54 1.03
N TYR A 79 8.71 -12.36 0.65
CA TYR A 79 9.94 -12.57 1.42
C TYR A 79 10.76 -11.28 1.62
N LEU A 80 10.56 -10.25 0.81
CA LEU A 80 11.21 -8.94 1.00
C LEU A 80 10.82 -8.25 2.31
N PHE A 81 9.84 -8.77 3.03
CA PHE A 81 9.62 -8.44 4.43
C PHE A 81 10.89 -8.71 5.27
N TRP A 82 11.61 -9.80 5.01
CA TRP A 82 12.85 -10.13 5.74
C TRP A 82 13.99 -9.16 5.41
N GLU A 83 14.00 -8.54 4.23
CA GLU A 83 14.95 -7.45 3.93
C GLU A 83 14.63 -6.18 4.73
N TYR A 84 13.34 -5.87 4.91
CA TYR A 84 12.95 -4.81 5.84
C TYR A 84 13.43 -5.10 7.26
N MET A 85 13.24 -6.33 7.75
CA MET A 85 13.69 -6.76 9.08
C MET A 85 15.21 -6.75 9.21
N ARG A 86 15.95 -7.16 8.18
CA ARG A 86 17.41 -7.09 8.15
C ARG A 86 17.88 -5.65 8.32
N ILE A 87 17.37 -4.74 7.49
CA ILE A 87 17.72 -3.32 7.54
C ILE A 87 17.36 -2.72 8.90
N LEU A 88 16.17 -2.96 9.41
CA LEU A 88 15.75 -2.46 10.73
C LEU A 88 16.66 -2.98 11.84
N THR A 89 17.03 -4.27 11.81
CA THR A 89 17.94 -4.89 12.79
C THR A 89 19.35 -4.30 12.71
N GLU A 90 19.85 -4.06 11.51
CA GLU A 90 21.16 -3.45 11.30
C GLU A 90 21.17 -1.98 11.72
N VAL A 91 20.16 -1.19 11.37
CA VAL A 91 20.05 0.22 11.78
C VAL A 91 19.97 0.35 13.30
N ARG A 92 19.27 -0.55 14.00
CA ARG A 92 19.20 -0.57 15.47
C ARG A 92 20.56 -0.73 16.16
N LYS A 93 21.57 -1.28 15.49
CA LYS A 93 22.94 -1.34 16.02
C LYS A 93 23.61 0.03 16.08
N TYR A 94 23.24 0.94 15.19
CA TYR A 94 23.78 2.30 15.11
C TYR A 94 22.86 3.34 15.77
N ASN A 95 21.56 3.11 15.72
CA ASN A 95 20.54 3.95 16.37
C ASN A 95 19.47 3.06 17.03
N PRO A 96 19.63 2.68 18.32
CA PRO A 96 18.67 1.86 19.05
C PRO A 96 17.27 2.48 19.14
N ASP A 97 17.18 3.82 19.09
CA ASP A 97 15.93 4.58 19.23
C ASP A 97 15.23 4.84 17.88
N VAL A 98 15.73 4.25 16.78
CA VAL A 98 15.14 4.42 15.45
C VAL A 98 13.64 4.16 15.48
N LYS A 99 12.88 5.10 14.95
CA LYS A 99 11.44 4.91 14.75
C LYS A 99 11.21 4.10 13.49
N PHE A 100 10.15 3.31 13.50
CA PHE A 100 9.80 2.54 12.32
C PHE A 100 8.30 2.47 12.12
N LEU A 101 7.91 2.28 10.87
CA LEU A 101 6.54 2.02 10.44
C LEU A 101 6.56 1.00 9.31
N LEU A 102 5.95 -0.16 9.50
CA LEU A 102 5.66 -1.13 8.45
C LEU A 102 4.17 -1.18 8.19
N GLU A 103 3.76 -1.08 6.93
CA GLU A 103 2.37 -1.29 6.49
C GLU A 103 2.25 -2.61 5.75
N ASN A 104 1.13 -3.31 5.95
CA ASN A 104 0.73 -4.41 5.08
C ASN A 104 -0.80 -4.59 5.04
N VAL A 105 -1.26 -5.46 4.14
CA VAL A 105 -2.67 -5.85 4.05
C VAL A 105 -3.10 -6.68 5.26
N VAL A 106 -4.41 -6.71 5.53
CA VAL A 106 -4.98 -7.71 6.44
C VAL A 106 -4.77 -9.09 5.82
N MET A 107 -4.19 -9.99 6.58
CA MET A 107 -3.77 -11.32 6.15
C MET A 107 -4.27 -12.42 7.08
N SER A 108 -3.91 -13.67 6.80
CA SER A 108 -4.24 -14.79 7.70
C SER A 108 -3.54 -14.63 9.05
N LYS A 109 -4.15 -15.15 10.12
CA LYS A 109 -3.61 -15.07 11.48
C LYS A 109 -2.20 -15.66 11.60
N LYS A 110 -1.89 -16.70 10.83
CA LYS A 110 -0.57 -17.30 10.76
C LYS A 110 0.49 -16.25 10.35
N TRP A 111 0.27 -15.58 9.22
CA TRP A 111 1.25 -14.63 8.69
C TRP A 111 1.27 -13.33 9.49
N GLU A 112 0.12 -12.88 10.01
CA GLU A 112 0.07 -11.75 10.95
C GLU A 112 0.94 -12.04 12.18
N ALA A 113 0.85 -13.25 12.75
CA ALA A 113 1.69 -13.66 13.89
C ALA A 113 3.18 -13.73 13.53
N VAL A 114 3.54 -14.27 12.36
CA VAL A 114 4.95 -14.31 11.90
C VAL A 114 5.54 -12.90 11.81
N LEU A 115 4.82 -11.96 11.19
CA LEU A 115 5.29 -10.57 11.08
C LEU A 115 5.36 -9.92 12.48
N THR A 116 4.34 -10.08 13.29
CA THR A 116 4.26 -9.52 14.66
C THR A 116 5.41 -10.02 15.53
N ASN A 117 5.67 -11.31 15.51
CA ASN A 117 6.78 -11.91 16.30
C ASN A 117 8.15 -11.39 15.82
N ALA A 118 8.35 -11.26 14.51
CA ALA A 118 9.61 -10.77 13.97
C ALA A 118 9.86 -9.29 14.29
N ILE A 119 8.81 -8.46 14.23
CA ILE A 119 8.88 -7.00 14.47
C ILE A 119 8.94 -6.70 15.98
N GLY A 120 8.25 -7.51 16.79
CA GLY A 120 8.21 -7.40 18.25
C GLY A 120 7.17 -6.41 18.80
N VAL A 121 6.21 -5.96 17.97
CA VAL A 121 5.08 -5.11 18.39
C VAL A 121 3.80 -5.56 17.69
N ASP A 122 2.64 -5.39 18.34
CA ASP A 122 1.35 -5.68 17.75
C ASP A 122 0.95 -4.63 16.71
N PRO A 123 0.26 -5.02 15.62
CA PRO A 123 -0.18 -4.07 14.62
C PRO A 123 -1.42 -3.29 15.06
N VAL A 124 -1.45 -2.01 14.73
CA VAL A 124 -2.67 -1.20 14.75
C VAL A 124 -3.39 -1.38 13.41
N LYS A 125 -4.65 -1.77 13.45
CA LYS A 125 -5.48 -1.91 12.26
C LYS A 125 -6.28 -0.64 12.01
N ILE A 126 -6.02 0.03 10.89
CA ILE A 126 -6.75 1.24 10.49
C ILE A 126 -7.47 1.00 9.17
N ASN A 127 -8.70 1.49 9.06
CA ASN A 127 -9.42 1.56 7.80
C ASN A 127 -9.39 3.00 7.29
N SER A 128 -8.88 3.22 6.10
CA SER A 128 -8.81 4.55 5.48
C SER A 128 -10.16 5.22 5.28
N ASN A 129 -11.29 4.49 5.42
CA ASN A 129 -12.63 5.08 5.29
C ASN A 129 -12.92 6.17 6.33
N LEU A 130 -12.17 6.24 7.42
CA LEU A 130 -12.27 7.30 8.41
C LEU A 130 -11.77 8.65 7.85
N VAL A 131 -10.79 8.65 6.97
CA VAL A 131 -10.13 9.86 6.43
C VAL A 131 -10.18 9.94 4.90
N SER A 132 -10.94 9.07 4.24
CA SER A 132 -11.01 8.96 2.79
C SER A 132 -12.34 8.35 2.34
N ALA A 133 -12.68 8.54 1.06
CA ALA A 133 -13.83 7.93 0.42
C ALA A 133 -13.64 6.44 0.04
N GLN A 134 -12.67 5.70 0.62
CA GLN A 134 -12.47 4.29 0.30
C GLN A 134 -12.37 3.38 1.51
N ASN A 135 -12.88 2.16 1.39
CA ASN A 135 -12.65 1.09 2.34
C ASN A 135 -11.29 0.45 2.07
N ARG A 136 -10.27 0.78 2.88
CA ARG A 136 -8.91 0.23 2.75
C ARG A 136 -8.37 -0.12 4.13
N LYS A 137 -8.63 -1.35 4.57
CA LYS A 137 -8.13 -1.87 5.86
C LYS A 137 -6.68 -2.29 5.71
N ARG A 138 -5.82 -1.79 6.63
CA ARG A 138 -4.39 -2.11 6.67
C ARG A 138 -3.93 -2.37 8.10
N LEU A 139 -2.82 -3.07 8.22
CA LEU A 139 -2.10 -3.32 9.46
C LEU A 139 -0.84 -2.45 9.47
N TYR A 140 -0.58 -1.81 10.59
CA TYR A 140 0.55 -0.91 10.79
C TYR A 140 1.32 -1.35 12.04
N TRP A 141 2.55 -1.83 11.87
CA TRP A 141 3.46 -2.15 12.96
C TRP A 141 4.43 -0.98 13.16
N THR A 142 4.50 -0.45 14.37
CA THR A 142 5.34 0.72 14.67
C THR A 142 5.72 0.76 16.15
N ASN A 143 6.87 1.37 16.47
CA ASN A 143 7.25 1.74 17.84
C ASN A 143 6.93 3.21 18.16
N ILE A 144 6.19 3.91 17.31
CA ILE A 144 5.60 5.21 17.62
C ILE A 144 4.47 4.95 18.60
N ALA A 145 4.49 5.66 19.75
CA ALA A 145 3.54 5.45 20.83
C ALA A 145 2.13 6.01 20.51
N GLU A 146 1.13 5.53 21.25
CA GLU A 146 -0.22 6.12 21.35
C GLU A 146 -0.98 6.26 20.01
N ILE A 147 -0.81 5.31 19.09
CA ILE A 147 -1.57 5.34 17.83
C ILE A 147 -3.03 4.98 18.09
N THR A 148 -3.90 5.97 17.96
CA THR A 148 -5.36 5.83 18.02
C THR A 148 -5.97 5.66 16.63
N GLN A 149 -7.29 5.38 16.57
CA GLN A 149 -8.02 5.47 15.30
C GLN A 149 -8.19 6.95 14.92
N PRO A 150 -8.04 7.32 13.62
CA PRO A 150 -8.42 8.65 13.16
C PRO A 150 -9.90 8.92 13.41
N GLU A 151 -10.27 10.18 13.58
CA GLU A 151 -11.67 10.61 13.58
C GLU A 151 -12.30 10.36 12.19
N ASP A 152 -13.61 10.03 12.19
CA ASP A 152 -14.34 9.87 10.92
C ASP A 152 -14.70 11.25 10.36
N GLU A 153 -14.08 11.60 9.24
CA GLU A 153 -14.28 12.86 8.54
C GLU A 153 -15.52 12.86 7.62
N GLY A 154 -16.22 11.75 7.52
CA GLY A 154 -17.45 11.65 6.72
C GLY A 154 -17.24 11.84 5.22
N ILE A 155 -16.07 11.52 4.66
CA ILE A 155 -15.75 11.71 3.24
C ILE A 155 -16.34 10.56 2.41
N PHE A 156 -17.16 10.85 1.41
CA PHE A 156 -17.81 9.90 0.53
C PHE A 156 -17.32 10.04 -0.93
N ILE A 157 -17.76 9.15 -1.81
CA ILE A 157 -17.39 9.19 -3.23
C ILE A 157 -17.71 10.55 -3.84
N ARG A 158 -18.85 11.17 -3.54
CA ARG A 158 -19.22 12.49 -4.07
C ARG A 158 -18.17 13.58 -3.80
N ASP A 159 -17.44 13.48 -2.70
CA ASP A 159 -16.49 14.51 -2.25
C ASP A 159 -15.15 14.46 -3.02
N ILE A 160 -14.95 13.39 -3.82
CA ILE A 160 -13.71 13.19 -4.59
C ILE A 160 -13.91 13.27 -6.10
N LEU A 161 -15.15 13.43 -6.57
CA LEU A 161 -15.46 13.41 -8.00
C LEU A 161 -14.95 14.68 -8.71
N GLU A 162 -14.70 14.52 -10.00
CA GLU A 162 -14.45 15.61 -10.95
C GLU A 162 -15.75 15.96 -11.66
N ASP A 163 -15.98 17.26 -11.94
CA ASP A 163 -17.18 17.75 -12.60
C ASP A 163 -17.17 17.42 -14.09
N ASP A 164 -16.02 17.58 -14.74
CA ASP A 164 -15.82 17.29 -16.17
C ASP A 164 -14.88 16.09 -16.33
N VAL A 165 -15.38 15.04 -16.95
CA VAL A 165 -14.68 13.76 -17.09
C VAL A 165 -14.67 13.29 -18.54
N ASP A 166 -13.46 13.05 -19.07
CA ASP A 166 -13.21 12.55 -20.41
C ASP A 166 -13.99 11.24 -20.69
N GLU A 167 -14.57 11.15 -21.89
CA GLU A 167 -15.36 10.01 -22.36
C GLU A 167 -14.64 8.66 -22.23
N LYS A 168 -13.31 8.63 -22.29
CA LYS A 168 -12.50 7.40 -22.13
C LYS A 168 -12.69 6.70 -20.79
N TYR A 169 -13.23 7.37 -19.77
CA TYR A 169 -13.53 6.77 -18.45
C TYR A 169 -14.93 6.17 -18.39
N TYR A 170 -15.78 6.46 -19.34
CA TYR A 170 -17.12 5.89 -19.41
C TYR A 170 -17.07 4.44 -19.91
N VAL A 171 -18.02 3.66 -19.47
CA VAL A 171 -18.19 2.27 -19.92
C VAL A 171 -18.89 2.32 -21.27
N SER A 172 -18.12 2.09 -22.34
CA SER A 172 -18.66 1.97 -23.70
C SER A 172 -18.98 0.51 -24.01
N GLY A 173 -20.08 0.28 -24.76
CA GLY A 173 -20.37 -1.00 -25.40
C GLY A 173 -21.45 -1.83 -24.74
N ARG A 174 -21.60 -3.04 -25.20
CA ARG A 174 -22.64 -4.07 -25.21
C ARG A 174 -23.30 -4.43 -23.86
N GLY A 175 -23.76 -3.42 -23.12
CA GLY A 175 -24.56 -3.63 -21.91
C GLY A 175 -23.74 -3.79 -20.62
N ILE A 176 -24.38 -3.49 -19.51
CA ILE A 176 -23.83 -3.61 -18.18
C ILE A 176 -23.89 -5.07 -17.75
N THR A 177 -22.72 -5.72 -17.59
CA THR A 177 -22.67 -7.10 -17.10
C THR A 177 -22.94 -7.18 -15.59
N ASP A 178 -23.33 -8.38 -15.09
CA ASP A 178 -23.56 -8.61 -13.65
C ASP A 178 -22.29 -8.34 -12.83
N ARG A 179 -21.13 -8.60 -13.40
CA ARG A 179 -19.85 -8.29 -12.75
C ARG A 179 -19.64 -6.79 -12.57
N MET A 180 -20.05 -5.99 -13.55
CA MET A 180 -20.00 -4.53 -13.46
C MET A 180 -21.02 -3.99 -12.45
N ARG A 181 -22.22 -4.60 -12.40
CA ARG A 181 -23.24 -4.24 -11.39
C ARG A 181 -22.73 -4.42 -9.95
N LYS A 182 -21.94 -5.48 -9.68
CA LYS A 182 -21.31 -5.72 -8.37
C LYS A 182 -20.26 -4.65 -8.01
N ASN A 183 -19.73 -3.95 -9.00
CA ASN A 183 -18.74 -2.89 -8.83
C ASN A 183 -19.38 -1.50 -8.71
N LEU A 184 -20.69 -1.39 -8.93
CA LEU A 184 -21.42 -0.13 -8.84
C LEU A 184 -21.55 0.33 -7.39
N LYS A 185 -21.27 1.61 -7.16
CA LYS A 185 -21.40 2.30 -5.88
C LYS A 185 -22.25 3.54 -6.02
N SER A 186 -23.02 3.88 -4.98
CA SER A 186 -23.62 5.21 -4.85
C SER A 186 -22.54 6.25 -4.62
N VAL A 187 -22.82 7.48 -4.96
CA VAL A 187 -21.95 8.62 -4.63
C VAL A 187 -21.88 8.87 -3.12
N ASP A 188 -22.88 8.41 -2.36
CA ASP A 188 -22.95 8.46 -0.90
C ASP A 188 -22.32 7.25 -0.20
N ASP A 189 -21.71 6.35 -0.98
CA ASP A 189 -20.97 5.20 -0.46
C ASP A 189 -19.46 5.50 -0.34
N LYS A 190 -18.74 4.55 0.28
CA LYS A 190 -17.28 4.45 0.21
C LYS A 190 -16.89 3.54 -0.96
N ALA A 191 -15.89 3.95 -1.72
CA ALA A 191 -15.30 3.17 -2.80
C ALA A 191 -14.69 1.85 -2.31
N PHE A 192 -14.56 0.87 -3.20
CA PHE A 192 -13.75 -0.31 -2.94
C PHE A 192 -12.27 0.05 -2.79
N CYS A 193 -11.53 -0.77 -2.05
CA CYS A 193 -10.09 -0.66 -1.95
C CYS A 193 -9.45 -0.63 -3.34
N ARG A 194 -8.79 0.47 -3.69
CA ARG A 194 -8.03 0.55 -4.94
C ARG A 194 -6.87 -0.44 -4.91
N THR A 195 -6.73 -1.27 -5.95
CA THR A 195 -5.64 -2.23 -6.13
C THR A 195 -4.86 -1.95 -7.41
N ALA A 196 -3.58 -2.34 -7.47
CA ALA A 196 -2.73 -2.06 -8.63
C ALA A 196 -3.24 -2.62 -9.97
N PRO A 197 -3.85 -3.83 -10.05
CA PRO A 197 -4.36 -4.38 -11.30
C PRO A 197 -5.62 -3.71 -11.84
N ASN A 198 -6.23 -2.77 -11.12
CA ASN A 198 -7.52 -2.17 -11.49
C ASN A 198 -7.47 -1.22 -12.72
N ASN A 199 -6.35 -1.16 -13.44
CA ASN A 199 -6.25 -0.55 -14.76
C ASN A 199 -6.84 -1.43 -15.88
N LYS A 200 -7.20 -2.69 -15.60
CA LYS A 200 -7.69 -3.68 -16.58
C LYS A 200 -9.16 -3.51 -17.00
N GLY A 201 -9.74 -2.33 -16.75
CA GLY A 201 -11.09 -1.99 -17.18
C GLY A 201 -12.16 -2.16 -16.10
N ALA A 202 -13.39 -1.80 -16.47
CA ALA A 202 -14.53 -1.69 -15.57
C ALA A 202 -14.98 -3.01 -14.92
N GLN A 203 -14.57 -4.15 -15.48
CA GLN A 203 -14.94 -5.48 -14.99
C GLN A 203 -13.95 -6.04 -13.97
N ALA A 204 -12.81 -5.39 -13.71
CA ALA A 204 -11.83 -5.88 -12.75
C ALA A 204 -12.38 -5.84 -11.31
N ASN A 205 -12.07 -6.86 -10.51
CA ASN A 205 -12.45 -6.87 -9.11
C ASN A 205 -11.85 -5.66 -8.36
N GLY A 206 -12.64 -5.03 -7.50
CA GLY A 206 -12.23 -3.84 -6.76
C GLY A 206 -12.20 -2.54 -7.57
N THR A 207 -12.59 -2.57 -8.85
CA THR A 207 -12.85 -1.33 -9.60
C THR A 207 -14.17 -0.75 -9.13
N THR A 208 -14.14 0.45 -8.56
CA THR A 208 -15.35 1.20 -8.25
C THR A 208 -15.92 1.78 -9.54
N LEU A 209 -17.20 1.51 -9.79
CA LEU A 209 -17.99 2.15 -10.83
C LEU A 209 -19.00 3.06 -10.17
N ILE A 210 -19.28 4.19 -10.80
CA ILE A 210 -20.31 5.13 -10.39
C ILE A 210 -21.24 5.44 -11.57
N ARG A 211 -22.46 5.88 -11.25
CA ARG A 211 -23.40 6.36 -12.25
C ARG A 211 -23.15 7.84 -12.50
N SER A 212 -23.13 8.22 -13.78
CA SER A 212 -23.05 9.61 -14.23
C SER A 212 -24.15 9.81 -15.27
N GLY A 213 -25.28 10.41 -14.87
CA GLY A 213 -26.50 10.40 -15.67
C GLY A 213 -26.98 8.97 -15.92
N GLU A 214 -27.24 8.61 -17.17
CA GLU A 214 -27.62 7.25 -17.59
C GLU A 214 -26.43 6.31 -17.79
N ALA A 215 -25.21 6.86 -17.89
CA ALA A 215 -23.99 6.11 -18.15
C ALA A 215 -23.31 5.62 -16.84
N LEU A 216 -22.44 4.62 -16.99
CA LEU A 216 -21.53 4.21 -15.93
C LEU A 216 -20.11 4.63 -16.29
N ARG A 217 -19.34 5.01 -15.28
CA ARG A 217 -17.93 5.29 -15.46
C ARG A 217 -17.06 4.73 -14.32
N ARG A 218 -15.80 4.53 -14.62
CA ARG A 218 -14.77 4.29 -13.62
C ARG A 218 -14.25 5.62 -13.05
N LEU A 219 -13.63 5.56 -11.89
CA LEU A 219 -12.93 6.71 -11.32
C LEU A 219 -11.71 7.07 -12.19
N THR A 220 -11.46 8.38 -12.34
CA THR A 220 -10.29 8.90 -13.03
C THR A 220 -9.00 8.71 -12.21
N PRO A 221 -7.80 8.93 -12.80
CA PRO A 221 -6.56 8.94 -12.04
C PRO A 221 -6.55 9.97 -10.92
N ALA A 222 -7.10 11.18 -11.16
CA ALA A 222 -7.18 12.24 -10.16
C ALA A 222 -8.10 11.84 -8.99
N GLU A 223 -9.28 11.29 -9.28
CA GLU A 223 -10.19 10.75 -8.27
C GLU A 223 -9.55 9.62 -7.47
N CYS A 224 -8.78 8.73 -8.12
CA CYS A 224 -8.02 7.68 -7.44
C CYS A 224 -6.88 8.23 -6.55
N ALA A 225 -6.25 9.33 -6.94
CA ALA A 225 -5.29 10.04 -6.10
C ALA A 225 -5.98 10.66 -4.87
N ARG A 226 -7.17 11.26 -5.04
CA ARG A 226 -8.00 11.79 -3.94
C ARG A 226 -8.43 10.67 -2.98
N LEU A 227 -8.73 9.45 -3.47
CA LEU A 227 -8.97 8.27 -2.61
C LEU A 227 -7.77 7.92 -1.74
N GLN A 228 -6.54 8.16 -2.22
CA GLN A 228 -5.32 7.99 -1.43
C GLN A 228 -4.94 9.25 -0.67
N THR A 229 -5.82 10.25 -0.67
CA THR A 229 -5.60 11.55 -0.02
C THR A 229 -4.30 12.23 -0.44
N VAL A 230 -3.88 12.00 -1.68
CA VAL A 230 -2.71 12.66 -2.27
C VAL A 230 -3.01 14.15 -2.37
N PRO A 231 -2.14 15.04 -1.85
CA PRO A 231 -2.38 16.48 -1.86
C PRO A 231 -2.50 17.05 -3.28
N SER A 232 -3.30 18.10 -3.46
CA SER A 232 -3.55 18.74 -4.76
C SER A 232 -2.30 19.36 -5.42
N TRP A 233 -1.29 19.71 -4.61
CA TRP A 233 -0.01 20.23 -5.11
C TRP A 233 0.86 19.14 -5.75
N TYR A 234 0.58 17.84 -5.51
CA TYR A 234 1.35 16.72 -6.06
C TYR A 234 1.11 16.60 -7.57
N LYS A 235 2.13 16.87 -8.35
CA LYS A 235 2.05 16.86 -9.82
C LYS A 235 2.47 15.51 -10.39
N TRP A 236 1.61 14.93 -11.20
CA TRP A 236 1.87 13.66 -11.88
C TRP A 236 2.58 13.92 -13.22
N VAL A 237 3.68 13.18 -13.46
CA VAL A 237 4.46 13.22 -14.73
C VAL A 237 4.52 11.87 -15.42
N VAL A 238 3.64 10.98 -15.04
CA VAL A 238 3.55 9.61 -15.55
C VAL A 238 2.17 9.36 -16.17
N SER A 239 2.01 8.28 -16.95
CA SER A 239 0.74 7.95 -17.59
C SER A 239 -0.36 7.58 -16.59
N ASP A 240 -1.64 7.70 -17.01
CA ASP A 240 -2.83 7.28 -16.25
C ASP A 240 -2.66 5.86 -15.67
N THR A 241 -2.16 4.91 -16.48
CA THR A 241 -1.92 3.53 -16.07
C THR A 241 -0.93 3.46 -14.90
N GLN A 242 0.12 4.26 -14.93
CA GLN A 242 1.10 4.32 -13.85
C GLN A 242 0.51 4.98 -12.61
N ILE A 243 -0.29 6.04 -12.75
CA ILE A 243 -1.00 6.69 -11.64
C ILE A 243 -1.91 5.68 -10.95
N TYR A 244 -2.75 4.97 -11.70
CA TYR A 244 -3.61 3.92 -11.15
C TYR A 244 -2.82 2.86 -10.38
N ARG A 245 -1.69 2.42 -10.92
CA ARG A 245 -0.82 1.43 -10.28
C ARG A 245 -0.20 1.96 -8.99
N MET A 246 0.26 3.21 -9.01
CA MET A 246 0.85 3.87 -7.83
C MET A 246 -0.20 4.09 -6.74
N CYS A 247 -1.40 4.58 -7.08
CA CYS A 247 -2.51 4.69 -6.14
C CYS A 247 -2.96 3.34 -5.56
N GLY A 248 -2.88 2.26 -6.35
CA GLY A 248 -3.20 0.92 -5.88
C GLY A 248 -2.20 0.36 -4.88
N ASN A 249 -0.91 0.59 -5.10
CA ASN A 249 0.20 0.13 -4.25
C ASN A 249 0.50 1.09 -3.10
N GLY A 250 0.17 2.38 -3.26
CA GLY A 250 0.50 3.41 -2.28
C GLY A 250 -0.38 3.36 -1.03
N TRP A 251 0.00 4.16 -0.06
CA TRP A 251 -0.71 4.34 1.20
C TRP A 251 -1.74 5.47 1.09
N THR A 252 -2.72 5.46 2.00
CA THR A 252 -3.55 6.64 2.22
C THR A 252 -2.75 7.64 3.03
N VAL A 253 -2.39 8.79 2.43
CA VAL A 253 -1.44 9.76 3.01
C VAL A 253 -1.90 10.23 4.38
N ARG A 254 -3.19 10.57 4.56
CA ARG A 254 -3.73 11.04 5.85
C ARG A 254 -3.64 10.00 6.98
N VAL A 255 -3.66 8.70 6.66
CA VAL A 255 -3.42 7.67 7.70
C VAL A 255 -1.97 7.71 8.14
N ILE A 256 -1.03 7.86 7.21
CA ILE A 256 0.40 7.97 7.54
C ILE A 256 0.68 9.26 8.32
N GLU A 257 0.12 10.38 7.90
CA GLU A 257 0.20 11.65 8.64
C GLU A 257 -0.34 11.52 10.07
N HIS A 258 -1.49 10.83 10.24
CA HIS A 258 -2.08 10.57 11.56
C HIS A 258 -1.13 9.77 12.47
N ILE A 259 -0.49 8.72 11.93
CA ILE A 259 0.47 7.92 12.68
C ILE A 259 1.73 8.75 13.01
N LEU A 260 2.27 9.47 12.03
CA LEU A 260 3.53 10.21 12.18
C LEU A 260 3.40 11.47 13.03
N LYS A 261 2.21 12.04 13.24
CA LYS A 261 2.00 13.17 14.17
C LYS A 261 2.55 12.87 15.56
N ASN A 262 2.45 11.62 16.01
CA ASN A 262 2.91 11.20 17.33
C ASN A 262 4.44 11.09 17.46
N LEU A 263 5.20 11.34 16.37
CA LEU A 263 6.67 11.50 16.45
C LEU A 263 7.11 12.79 17.13
N PHE A 264 6.22 13.79 17.17
CA PHE A 264 6.53 15.16 17.60
C PHE A 264 5.81 15.56 18.91
N VAL A 265 5.23 14.58 19.58
CA VAL A 265 4.54 14.74 20.88
C VAL A 265 5.46 14.37 22.03
#